data_0211ca8ad7f043cb9cdc92cb07f55704
#
_entry.id   0211ca8ad7f043cb9cdc92cb07f55704
#
_cell.length_a   1.000
_cell.length_b   1.000
_cell.length_c   1.000
_cell.angle_alpha   90.00
_cell.angle_beta   90.00
_cell.angle_gamma   90.00
#
_symmetry.space_group_name_H-M   'P 1'
#
loop_
_entity.id
_entity.type
_entity.pdbx_description
1 polymer ?
#
loop_
_entity_poly.entity_id
_entity_poly.type
_entity_poly.pdbx_seq_one_letter_code
_entity_poly.pdbx_strand_id
1 'polypeptide(L)'
;VLDMIGSEHSPGHETNGGSFGQTISQAAGVAWARRRKKEKGLVWLFLSDGEFQEGQTWEALMSMAFHKISNLKIVVDVNGQQVDGKTCDVMNLEPLLEKISSFGACVKQVDGHDLVALNNAFRTIHQDKPLVVLAKTSPFRGMEILEKRYPFLHYVRFKDENENEEFKSFLNDMKLR
;
A
#
# COMPACT_ATOMS: atom_id res chain seq x y z
N VAL A 1 -6.02 3.68 22.42
CA VAL A 1 -4.77 3.61 21.67
C VAL A 1 -4.92 2.45 20.70
N LEU A 2 -4.88 2.73 19.42
CA LEU A 2 -4.84 1.67 18.42
C LEU A 2 -3.45 1.04 18.46
N ASP A 3 -3.40 -0.28 18.42
CA ASP A 3 -2.16 -1.02 18.22
C ASP A 3 -1.55 -0.69 16.85
N MET A 4 -0.39 -1.27 16.55
CA MET A 4 0.21 -1.10 15.22
C MET A 4 -0.83 -1.36 14.13
N ILE A 5 -0.87 -0.48 13.13
CA ILE A 5 -1.69 -0.66 11.94
C ILE A 5 -1.43 -2.06 11.37
N GLY A 6 -2.50 -2.81 11.17
CA GLY A 6 -2.41 -4.17 10.68
C GLY A 6 -2.31 -5.24 11.77
N SER A 7 -2.44 -4.91 13.06
CA SER A 7 -2.63 -5.94 14.07
C SER A 7 -4.03 -6.55 13.94
N GLU A 8 -4.17 -7.81 14.25
CA GLU A 8 -5.48 -8.52 14.25
C GLU A 8 -6.50 -7.90 15.23
N HIS A 9 -6.04 -7.06 16.15
CA HIS A 9 -6.88 -6.32 17.09
C HIS A 9 -7.37 -4.97 16.55
N SER A 10 -6.91 -4.55 15.36
CA SER A 10 -7.35 -3.31 14.74
C SER A 10 -8.72 -3.50 14.07
N PRO A 11 -9.75 -2.70 14.45
CA PRO A 11 -11.07 -2.82 13.85
C PRO A 11 -11.04 -2.72 12.33
N GLY A 12 -11.70 -3.66 11.65
CA GLY A 12 -11.79 -3.68 10.18
C GLY A 12 -10.61 -4.35 9.48
N HIS A 13 -9.61 -4.86 10.21
CA HIS A 13 -8.56 -5.70 9.64
C HIS A 13 -8.87 -7.17 9.92
N GLU A 14 -8.90 -7.98 8.88
CA GLU A 14 -9.15 -9.41 9.00
C GLU A 14 -7.84 -10.20 9.03
N THR A 15 -6.85 -9.75 8.29
CA THR A 15 -5.49 -10.30 8.34
C THR A 15 -4.46 -9.21 8.07
N ASN A 16 -3.26 -9.43 8.54
CA ASN A 16 -2.10 -8.63 8.18
C ASN A 16 -0.88 -9.52 7.96
N GLY A 17 0.17 -8.95 7.38
CA GLY A 17 1.44 -9.64 7.21
C GLY A 17 2.57 -8.65 7.08
N GLY A 18 3.68 -8.92 7.82
CA GLY A 18 4.94 -8.17 7.68
C GLY A 18 5.89 -8.78 6.66
N SER A 19 5.61 -10.01 6.20
CA SER A 19 6.42 -10.69 5.20
C SER A 19 5.89 -10.36 3.80
N PHE A 20 6.70 -9.68 3.01
CA PHE A 20 6.32 -9.21 1.67
C PHE A 20 5.97 -10.36 0.74
N GLY A 21 5.06 -10.11 -0.20
CA GLY A 21 4.60 -11.06 -1.21
C GLY A 21 3.54 -12.06 -0.74
N GLN A 22 3.30 -12.21 0.56
CA GLN A 22 2.39 -13.25 1.08
C GLN A 22 0.92 -12.80 1.12
N THR A 23 0.65 -11.59 1.59
CA THR A 23 -0.71 -11.10 1.83
C THR A 23 -1.52 -11.00 0.54
N ILE A 24 -0.89 -10.71 -0.59
CA ILE A 24 -1.55 -10.65 -1.89
C ILE A 24 -2.12 -12.00 -2.30
N SER A 25 -1.39 -13.11 -2.07
CA SER A 25 -1.85 -14.47 -2.36
C SER A 25 -3.00 -14.88 -1.44
N GLN A 26 -2.93 -14.50 -0.16
CA GLN A 26 -4.00 -14.77 0.81
C GLN A 26 -5.28 -14.02 0.42
N ALA A 27 -5.19 -12.72 0.13
CA ALA A 27 -6.33 -11.91 -0.30
C ALA A 27 -6.94 -12.42 -1.60
N ALA A 28 -6.13 -12.86 -2.56
CA ALA A 28 -6.59 -13.48 -3.79
C ALA A 28 -7.36 -14.78 -3.52
N GLY A 29 -6.86 -15.62 -2.61
CA GLY A 29 -7.53 -16.85 -2.18
C GLY A 29 -8.90 -16.59 -1.54
N VAL A 30 -8.97 -15.61 -0.64
CA VAL A 30 -10.24 -15.17 0.00
C VAL A 30 -11.21 -14.65 -1.06
N ALA A 31 -10.75 -13.76 -1.95
CA ALA A 31 -11.60 -13.21 -3.01
C ALA A 31 -12.14 -14.31 -3.95
N TRP A 32 -11.30 -15.27 -4.31
CA TRP A 32 -11.68 -16.39 -5.14
C TRP A 32 -12.71 -17.30 -4.43
N ALA A 33 -12.48 -17.64 -3.16
CA ALA A 33 -13.40 -18.47 -2.36
C ALA A 33 -14.78 -17.80 -2.24
N ARG A 34 -14.84 -16.51 -1.94
CA ARG A 34 -16.09 -15.73 -1.87
C ARG A 34 -16.84 -15.76 -3.19
N ARG A 35 -16.14 -15.56 -4.31
CA ARG A 35 -16.74 -15.63 -5.64
C ARG A 35 -17.31 -17.02 -5.95
N ARG A 36 -16.58 -18.09 -5.58
CA ARG A 36 -17.06 -19.48 -5.74
C ARG A 36 -18.32 -19.75 -4.93
N LYS A 37 -18.41 -19.18 -3.73
CA LYS A 37 -19.60 -19.24 -2.87
C LYS A 37 -20.71 -18.29 -3.29
N LYS A 38 -20.53 -17.50 -4.34
CA LYS A 38 -21.47 -16.43 -4.79
C LYS A 38 -21.77 -15.40 -3.72
N GLU A 39 -20.86 -15.18 -2.80
CA GLU A 39 -20.95 -14.13 -1.79
C GLU A 39 -20.79 -12.74 -2.43
N LYS A 40 -21.58 -11.79 -1.94
CA LYS A 40 -21.45 -10.38 -2.35
C LYS A 40 -20.36 -9.68 -1.54
N GLY A 41 -19.84 -8.58 -2.09
CA GLY A 41 -18.85 -7.74 -1.44
C GLY A 41 -17.48 -7.81 -2.08
N LEU A 42 -16.60 -6.93 -1.61
CA LEU A 42 -15.25 -6.76 -2.12
C LEU A 42 -14.25 -7.16 -1.05
N VAL A 43 -13.11 -7.65 -1.47
CA VAL A 43 -11.90 -7.78 -0.65
C VAL A 43 -11.03 -6.57 -0.94
N TRP A 44 -10.52 -5.94 0.09
CA TRP A 44 -9.58 -4.83 0.00
C TRP A 44 -8.23 -5.28 0.50
N LEU A 45 -7.20 -4.95 -0.25
CA LEU A 45 -5.81 -5.23 0.08
C LEU A 45 -5.01 -3.94 0.01
N PHE A 46 -4.24 -3.66 1.05
CA PHE A 46 -3.31 -2.55 1.11
C PHE A 46 -1.88 -3.09 1.08
N LEU A 47 -1.06 -2.60 0.16
CA LEU A 47 0.33 -3.00 -0.05
C LEU A 47 1.24 -1.77 -0.07
N SER A 48 2.53 -1.99 0.15
CA SER A 48 3.57 -1.02 -0.20
C SER A 48 4.14 -1.29 -1.59
N ASP A 49 4.86 -0.33 -2.15
CA ASP A 49 5.58 -0.52 -3.42
C ASP A 49 6.67 -1.60 -3.33
N GLY A 50 7.34 -1.72 -2.18
CA GLY A 50 8.35 -2.76 -1.94
C GLY A 50 7.84 -4.20 -2.08
N GLU A 51 6.52 -4.45 -1.95
CA GLU A 51 5.91 -5.77 -2.22
C GLU A 51 6.17 -6.26 -3.65
N PHE A 52 6.36 -5.34 -4.60
CA PHE A 52 6.63 -5.67 -6.00
C PHE A 52 8.10 -6.04 -6.29
N GLN A 53 8.95 -6.05 -5.28
CA GLN A 53 10.28 -6.64 -5.37
C GLN A 53 10.26 -8.14 -5.09
N GLU A 54 9.13 -8.68 -4.63
CA GLU A 54 8.93 -10.10 -4.37
C GLU A 54 8.32 -10.82 -5.58
N GLY A 55 8.93 -11.94 -5.98
CA GLY A 55 8.45 -12.75 -7.11
C GLY A 55 7.03 -13.26 -6.91
N GLN A 56 6.67 -13.63 -5.67
CA GLN A 56 5.35 -14.15 -5.31
C GLN A 56 4.23 -13.14 -5.60
N THR A 57 4.50 -11.83 -5.52
CA THR A 57 3.54 -10.79 -5.88
C THR A 57 3.13 -10.88 -7.36
N TRP A 58 4.09 -11.12 -8.25
CA TRP A 58 3.86 -11.27 -9.68
C TRP A 58 3.14 -12.59 -10.02
N GLU A 59 3.51 -13.67 -9.35
CA GLU A 59 2.80 -14.96 -9.47
C GLU A 59 1.33 -14.85 -9.04
N ALA A 60 1.06 -14.12 -7.95
CA ALA A 60 -0.29 -13.85 -7.51
C ALA A 60 -1.09 -13.04 -8.54
N LEU A 61 -0.48 -12.01 -9.16
CA LEU A 61 -1.12 -11.23 -10.22
C LEU A 61 -1.49 -12.09 -11.42
N MET A 62 -0.58 -12.96 -11.88
CA MET A 62 -0.87 -13.91 -12.98
C MET A 62 -2.05 -14.81 -12.65
N SER A 63 -2.05 -15.36 -11.43
CA SER A 63 -3.14 -16.23 -10.95
C SER A 63 -4.47 -15.48 -10.88
N MET A 64 -4.46 -14.25 -10.33
CA MET A 64 -5.67 -13.42 -10.25
C MET A 64 -6.23 -13.07 -11.63
N ALA A 65 -5.37 -12.74 -12.59
CA ALA A 65 -5.78 -12.44 -13.97
C ALA A 65 -6.37 -13.68 -14.63
N PHE A 66 -5.71 -14.84 -14.52
CA PHE A 66 -6.18 -16.11 -15.06
C PHE A 66 -7.56 -16.51 -14.50
N HIS A 67 -7.73 -16.41 -13.19
CA HIS A 67 -8.99 -16.72 -12.51
C HIS A 67 -10.01 -15.59 -12.55
N LYS A 68 -9.72 -14.48 -13.23
CA LYS A 68 -10.61 -13.33 -13.38
C LYS A 68 -11.13 -12.79 -12.05
N ILE A 69 -10.24 -12.63 -11.08
CA ILE A 69 -10.57 -12.16 -9.72
C ILE A 69 -10.91 -10.66 -9.77
N SER A 70 -12.18 -10.33 -9.96
CA SER A 70 -12.65 -8.94 -10.09
C SER A 70 -13.24 -8.35 -8.81
N ASN A 71 -13.37 -9.15 -7.75
CA ASN A 71 -13.86 -8.73 -6.44
C ASN A 71 -12.75 -8.39 -5.44
N LEU A 72 -11.52 -8.21 -5.93
CA LEU A 72 -10.36 -7.77 -5.15
C LEU A 72 -9.92 -6.39 -5.66
N LYS A 73 -9.80 -5.44 -4.74
CA LYS A 73 -9.26 -4.11 -4.96
C LYS A 73 -7.97 -3.96 -4.19
N ILE A 74 -6.90 -3.66 -4.88
CA ILE A 74 -5.55 -3.53 -4.31
C ILE A 74 -5.18 -2.05 -4.33
N VAL A 75 -4.77 -1.53 -3.18
CA VAL A 75 -4.17 -0.20 -3.04
C VAL A 75 -2.69 -0.39 -2.77
N VAL A 76 -1.87 0.30 -3.52
CA VAL A 76 -0.42 0.29 -3.34
C VAL A 76 0.03 1.68 -2.91
N ASP A 77 0.60 1.79 -1.74
CA ASP A 77 1.27 3.01 -1.28
C ASP A 77 2.61 3.14 -1.99
N VAL A 78 2.65 4.02 -3.00
CA VAL A 78 3.86 4.29 -3.79
C VAL A 78 4.54 5.51 -3.19
N ASN A 79 5.23 5.31 -2.08
CA ASN A 79 5.92 6.36 -1.33
C ASN A 79 7.41 6.47 -1.68
N GLY A 80 7.93 5.55 -2.50
CA GLY A 80 9.30 5.56 -3.00
C GLY A 80 10.37 5.24 -1.97
N GLN A 81 9.98 4.70 -0.81
CA GLN A 81 10.93 4.30 0.23
C GLN A 81 10.61 2.94 0.84
N GLN A 82 11.61 2.32 1.37
CA GLN A 82 11.55 1.08 2.15
C GLN A 82 12.59 1.11 3.27
N VAL A 83 12.75 -0.01 3.99
CA VAL A 83 13.66 -0.10 5.15
C VAL A 83 15.08 0.36 4.83
N ASP A 84 15.61 -0.07 3.69
CA ASP A 84 17.01 0.12 3.30
C ASP A 84 17.26 1.40 2.49
N GLY A 85 16.25 2.24 2.29
CA GLY A 85 16.40 3.49 1.58
C GLY A 85 15.32 3.74 0.52
N LYS A 86 15.68 4.40 -0.58
CA LYS A 86 14.75 4.62 -1.68
C LYS A 86 14.50 3.33 -2.43
N THR A 87 13.23 3.06 -2.77
CA THR A 87 12.84 1.86 -3.52
C THR A 87 13.62 1.71 -4.83
N CYS A 88 13.88 2.83 -5.54
CA CYS A 88 14.64 2.79 -6.80
C CYS A 88 16.14 2.47 -6.62
N ASP A 89 16.71 2.77 -5.46
CA ASP A 89 18.13 2.52 -5.19
C ASP A 89 18.35 1.08 -4.68
N VAL A 90 17.36 0.49 -4.01
CA VAL A 90 17.41 -0.90 -3.57
C VAL A 90 17.17 -1.85 -4.75
N MET A 91 16.03 -1.70 -5.44
CA MET A 91 15.73 -2.38 -6.69
C MET A 91 14.65 -1.60 -7.45
N ASN A 92 14.99 -1.04 -8.60
CA ASN A 92 14.09 -0.21 -9.37
C ASN A 92 12.90 -0.99 -9.93
N LEU A 93 11.70 -0.55 -9.58
CA LEU A 93 10.44 -1.16 -10.00
C LEU A 93 9.88 -0.56 -11.28
N GLU A 94 10.37 0.61 -11.70
CA GLU A 94 9.80 1.30 -12.87
C GLU A 94 10.10 0.58 -14.21
N PRO A 95 9.19 0.62 -15.15
CA PRO A 95 7.84 1.24 -15.10
C PRO A 95 6.81 0.31 -14.41
N LEU A 96 6.44 0.64 -13.18
CA LEU A 96 5.61 -0.25 -12.35
C LEU A 96 4.18 -0.43 -12.90
N LEU A 97 3.56 0.65 -13.37
CA LEU A 97 2.21 0.62 -13.93
C LEU A 97 2.12 -0.35 -15.10
N GLU A 98 3.04 -0.23 -16.05
CA GLU A 98 3.09 -1.04 -17.26
C GLU A 98 3.36 -2.51 -16.94
N LYS A 99 4.27 -2.77 -16.01
CA LYS A 99 4.57 -4.13 -15.54
C LYS A 99 3.30 -4.78 -14.97
N ILE A 100 2.61 -4.13 -14.02
CA ILE A 100 1.39 -4.68 -13.41
C ILE A 100 0.29 -4.86 -14.46
N SER A 101 0.14 -3.91 -15.38
CA SER A 101 -0.83 -4.01 -16.48
C SER A 101 -0.55 -5.21 -17.39
N SER A 102 0.73 -5.50 -17.68
CA SER A 102 1.12 -6.62 -18.53
C SER A 102 0.83 -7.98 -17.88
N PHE A 103 0.75 -8.03 -16.54
CA PHE A 103 0.30 -9.20 -15.80
C PHE A 103 -1.23 -9.36 -15.76
N GLY A 104 -1.97 -8.51 -16.46
CA GLY A 104 -3.41 -8.64 -16.69
C GLY A 104 -4.30 -7.90 -15.70
N ALA A 105 -3.75 -7.08 -14.81
CA ALA A 105 -4.53 -6.22 -13.92
C ALA A 105 -5.07 -4.96 -14.64
N CYS A 106 -6.18 -4.42 -14.14
CA CYS A 106 -6.61 -3.05 -14.43
C CYS A 106 -5.87 -2.12 -13.48
N VAL A 107 -5.03 -1.23 -13.98
CA VAL A 107 -4.21 -0.35 -13.14
C VAL A 107 -4.65 1.10 -13.28
N LYS A 108 -4.68 1.82 -12.17
CA LYS A 108 -4.84 3.27 -12.08
C LYS A 108 -3.72 3.84 -11.23
N GLN A 109 -3.19 4.99 -11.64
CA GLN A 109 -2.22 5.74 -10.85
C GLN A 109 -2.80 7.11 -10.55
N VAL A 110 -2.76 7.49 -9.27
CA VAL A 110 -3.34 8.74 -8.78
C VAL A 110 -2.45 9.36 -7.69
N ASP A 111 -2.69 10.64 -7.39
CA ASP A 111 -2.19 11.25 -6.16
C ASP A 111 -2.88 10.58 -4.97
N GLY A 112 -2.11 9.91 -4.11
CA GLY A 112 -2.61 9.22 -2.91
C GLY A 112 -3.11 10.17 -1.82
N HIS A 113 -2.84 11.46 -1.95
CA HIS A 113 -3.35 12.49 -1.05
C HIS A 113 -4.63 13.17 -1.56
N ASP A 114 -5.09 12.84 -2.77
CA ASP A 114 -6.35 13.31 -3.33
C ASP A 114 -7.44 12.25 -3.14
N LEU A 115 -8.29 12.46 -2.12
CA LEU A 115 -9.40 11.54 -1.81
C LEU A 115 -10.42 11.42 -2.94
N VAL A 116 -10.61 12.47 -3.76
CA VAL A 116 -11.53 12.45 -4.88
C VAL A 116 -10.95 11.59 -6.01
N ALA A 117 -9.66 11.77 -6.31
CA ALA A 117 -8.96 10.95 -7.30
C ALA A 117 -8.95 9.46 -6.90
N LEU A 118 -8.66 9.16 -5.63
CA LEU A 118 -8.72 7.80 -5.08
C LEU A 118 -10.12 7.19 -5.23
N ASN A 119 -11.17 7.90 -4.80
CA ASN A 119 -12.53 7.41 -4.92
C ASN A 119 -12.92 7.13 -6.38
N ASN A 120 -12.55 8.01 -7.31
CA ASN A 120 -12.81 7.82 -8.73
C ASN A 120 -12.04 6.61 -9.30
N ALA A 121 -10.78 6.42 -8.89
CA ALA A 121 -10.00 5.25 -9.28
C ALA A 121 -10.66 3.94 -8.82
N PHE A 122 -11.16 3.90 -7.57
CA PHE A 122 -11.85 2.71 -7.05
C PHE A 122 -13.21 2.43 -7.70
N ARG A 123 -13.82 3.41 -8.36
CA ARG A 123 -15.06 3.24 -9.13
C ARG A 123 -14.82 2.80 -10.57
N THR A 124 -13.55 2.63 -10.99
CA THR A 124 -13.23 2.18 -12.34
C THR A 124 -13.88 0.83 -12.61
N ILE A 125 -14.53 0.72 -13.78
CA ILE A 125 -15.04 -0.55 -14.30
C ILE A 125 -13.85 -1.37 -14.77
N HIS A 126 -13.68 -2.58 -14.21
CA HIS A 126 -12.50 -3.40 -14.47
C HIS A 126 -12.84 -4.87 -14.76
N GLN A 127 -13.94 -5.09 -15.45
CA GLN A 127 -14.52 -6.40 -15.81
C GLN A 127 -13.47 -7.52 -15.88
N ASP A 128 -13.69 -8.59 -15.12
CA ASP A 128 -12.85 -9.80 -15.12
C ASP A 128 -11.35 -9.60 -14.82
N LYS A 129 -10.97 -8.45 -14.26
CA LYS A 129 -9.57 -8.15 -13.88
C LYS A 129 -9.49 -7.73 -12.42
N PRO A 130 -8.42 -8.02 -11.70
CA PRO A 130 -8.15 -7.36 -10.43
C PRO A 130 -7.91 -5.87 -10.68
N LEU A 131 -8.39 -5.00 -9.77
CA LEU A 131 -8.11 -3.57 -9.81
C LEU A 131 -6.93 -3.26 -8.90
N VAL A 132 -5.91 -2.60 -9.46
CA VAL A 132 -4.76 -2.10 -8.72
C VAL A 132 -4.71 -0.58 -8.82
N VAL A 133 -4.71 0.11 -7.70
CA VAL A 133 -4.59 1.56 -7.61
C VAL A 133 -3.23 1.90 -7.01
N LEU A 134 -2.35 2.47 -7.82
CA LEU A 134 -1.07 3.01 -7.42
C LEU A 134 -1.29 4.42 -6.86
N ALA A 135 -1.27 4.54 -5.55
CA ALA A 135 -1.45 5.80 -4.84
C ALA A 135 -0.07 6.41 -4.58
N LYS A 136 0.31 7.44 -5.34
CA LYS A 136 1.57 8.16 -5.10
C LYS A 136 1.43 9.03 -3.86
N THR A 137 2.28 8.79 -2.87
CA THR A 137 2.26 9.51 -1.61
C THR A 137 3.62 10.12 -1.28
N SER A 138 3.59 11.14 -0.43
CA SER A 138 4.77 11.64 0.26
C SER A 138 4.78 11.07 1.68
N PRO A 139 5.85 10.38 2.10
CA PRO A 139 5.91 9.74 3.41
C PRO A 139 6.02 10.75 4.57
N PHE A 140 6.22 12.03 4.27
CA PHE A 140 6.33 13.09 5.28
C PHE A 140 5.27 14.20 5.13
N ARG A 141 4.26 14.01 4.27
CA ARG A 141 3.18 15.00 4.12
C ARG A 141 2.42 15.19 5.44
N GLY A 142 2.32 16.47 5.87
CA GLY A 142 1.74 16.83 7.17
C GLY A 142 2.69 16.61 8.36
N MET A 143 3.89 16.09 8.10
CA MET A 143 4.98 15.95 9.06
C MET A 143 6.31 16.33 8.40
N GLU A 144 6.39 17.55 7.90
CA GLU A 144 7.51 18.05 7.10
C GLU A 144 8.85 18.01 7.88
N ILE A 145 8.77 17.99 9.21
CA ILE A 145 9.93 17.77 10.08
C ILE A 145 10.69 16.47 9.75
N LEU A 146 10.01 15.47 9.17
CA LEU A 146 10.61 14.19 8.78
C LEU A 146 11.40 14.28 7.46
N GLU A 147 11.21 15.31 6.63
CA GLU A 147 11.86 15.45 5.34
C GLU A 147 13.38 15.35 5.42
N LYS A 148 13.96 15.95 6.48
CA LYS A 148 15.41 15.90 6.73
C LYS A 148 15.95 14.48 6.98
N ARG A 149 15.07 13.51 7.24
CA ARG A 149 15.43 12.12 7.47
C ARG A 149 15.17 11.21 6.26
N TYR A 150 14.52 11.72 5.22
CA TYR A 150 14.25 10.95 4.02
C TYR A 150 15.56 10.46 3.38
N PRO A 151 15.67 9.20 2.94
CA PRO A 151 14.61 8.19 2.85
C PRO A 151 14.52 7.24 4.07
N PHE A 152 15.19 7.52 5.18
CA PHE A 152 15.29 6.62 6.32
C PHE A 152 14.17 6.90 7.34
N LEU A 153 12.91 6.65 6.94
CA LEU A 153 11.71 6.94 7.74
C LEU A 153 11.04 5.69 8.34
N HIS A 154 11.49 4.50 7.97
CA HIS A 154 10.87 3.26 8.43
C HIS A 154 11.01 3.10 9.96
N TYR A 155 12.17 3.46 10.50
CA TYR A 155 12.41 3.53 11.94
C TYR A 155 12.94 4.90 12.32
N VAL A 156 12.09 5.75 12.88
CA VAL A 156 12.50 7.05 13.39
C VAL A 156 12.96 6.91 14.83
N ARG A 157 14.26 7.06 15.07
CA ARG A 157 14.86 7.12 16.40
C ARG A 157 15.48 8.50 16.57
N PHE A 158 15.23 9.13 17.71
CA PHE A 158 15.83 10.43 18.02
C PHE A 158 17.33 10.25 18.27
N LYS A 159 18.12 11.19 17.72
CA LYS A 159 19.58 11.17 17.86
C LYS A 159 20.01 11.64 19.25
N ASP A 160 19.29 12.64 19.76
CA ASP A 160 19.55 13.28 21.05
C ASP A 160 18.25 13.91 21.59
N GLU A 161 18.34 14.50 22.81
CA GLU A 161 17.20 15.12 23.46
C GLU A 161 16.73 16.39 22.73
N ASN A 162 17.62 17.12 22.06
CA ASN A 162 17.22 18.32 21.31
C ASN A 162 16.30 17.95 20.16
N GLU A 163 16.61 16.88 19.43
CA GLU A 163 15.74 16.38 18.36
C GLU A 163 14.40 15.89 18.91
N ASN A 164 14.40 15.20 20.06
CA ASN A 164 13.18 14.76 20.74
C ASN A 164 12.30 15.97 21.09
N GLU A 165 12.86 17.05 21.65
CA GLU A 165 12.12 18.27 21.99
C GLU A 165 11.61 19.01 20.73
N GLU A 166 12.36 19.00 19.63
CA GLU A 166 11.91 19.56 18.35
C GLU A 166 10.66 18.85 17.85
N PHE A 167 10.63 17.50 17.90
CA PHE A 167 9.47 16.72 17.51
C PHE A 167 8.28 16.90 18.45
N LYS A 168 8.52 17.01 19.77
CA LYS A 168 7.47 17.32 20.75
C LYS A 168 6.83 18.68 20.48
N SER A 169 7.65 19.70 20.20
CA SER A 169 7.16 21.04 19.84
C SER A 169 6.30 21.00 18.58
N PHE A 170 6.79 20.36 17.53
CA PHE A 170 6.05 20.20 16.28
C PHE A 170 4.68 19.52 16.50
N LEU A 171 4.64 18.45 17.29
CA LEU A 171 3.39 17.74 17.60
C LEU A 171 2.41 18.61 18.43
N ASN A 172 2.92 19.44 19.34
CA ASN A 172 2.08 20.35 20.10
C ASN A 172 1.47 21.43 19.20
N ASP A 173 2.24 21.97 18.27
CA ASP A 173 1.75 22.95 17.29
C ASP A 173 0.68 22.35 16.35
N MET A 174 0.82 21.08 15.99
CA MET A 174 -0.19 20.36 15.21
C MET A 174 -1.51 20.16 15.95
N LYS A 175 -1.46 19.94 17.28
CA LYS A 175 -2.67 19.76 18.11
C LYS A 175 -3.45 21.06 18.30
N LEU A 176 -2.83 22.22 18.06
CA LEU A 176 -3.44 23.53 18.19
C LEU A 176 -4.08 24.04 16.88
N ARG A 177 -3.90 23.31 15.78
CA ARG A 177 -4.53 23.56 14.46
C ARG A 177 -5.77 22.70 14.27
#